data_bcba26e0d8fe25102629488be8e9306b
#
_entry.id   bcba26e0d8fe25102629488be8e9306b
#
_cell.length_a   1.000
_cell.length_b   1.000
_cell.length_c   1.000
_cell.angle_alpha   90.00
_cell.angle_beta   90.00
_cell.angle_gamma   90.00
#
_symmetry.space_group_name_H-M   'P 1'
#
loop_
_entity.id
_entity.type
_entity.pdbx_description
1 polymer ?
#
loop_
_entity_poly.entity_id
_entity_poly.type
_entity_poly.pdbx_seq_one_letter_code
_entity_poly.pdbx_strand_id
1 'polypeptide(L)'
;MKPDYYTSIDTATCQFEYIGSRAGQYEAAVGSDFQVVNRPNLRDEEGILPQRHRDRVESANLDLQRNSAIAGWTVRKHLDFVATHNFDCTSGDKTLDDDIEGVVAEWSEPGEFDIRNRFGLHDHIRLDEAGRTVRGDMLVQKIANGRVQAIEADRIRNPPKENRRNVSWKNGTLQNDAGRITHYAVHKRNENGYEFERILKAEEVYHFGYYMRHDQRRGISQMVSALNHLRQAHNSIKYAQAKQVISQIFGLKVKREKPNFGKID
;
A
#
# COMPACT_ATOMS: atom_id res chain seq x y z
N MET A 1 18.87 -32.15 3.78
CA MET A 1 19.54 -31.00 4.42
C MET A 1 18.46 -30.07 4.87
N LYS A 2 18.29 -29.83 6.17
CA LYS A 2 17.34 -28.82 6.65
C LYS A 2 17.96 -27.46 6.38
N PRO A 3 17.21 -26.52 5.81
CA PRO A 3 17.71 -25.16 5.64
C PRO A 3 17.84 -24.50 7.02
N ASP A 4 18.93 -23.81 7.18
CA ASP A 4 19.33 -23.18 8.44
C ASP A 4 18.83 -21.73 8.50
N TYR A 5 18.17 -21.31 9.60
CA TYR A 5 17.46 -20.02 9.73
C TYR A 5 17.67 -19.38 11.09
N TYR A 6 17.94 -18.09 11.17
CA TYR A 6 18.14 -17.36 12.42
C TYR A 6 16.88 -16.62 12.88
N THR A 7 16.48 -16.80 14.12
CA THR A 7 15.25 -16.21 14.68
C THR A 7 15.47 -15.05 15.59
N SER A 8 16.54 -15.08 16.37
CA SER A 8 16.83 -14.05 17.35
C SER A 8 18.30 -14.08 17.73
N ILE A 9 18.78 -12.97 18.21
CA ILE A 9 20.08 -12.91 18.89
C ILE A 9 19.80 -13.05 20.37
N ASP A 10 20.25 -14.14 20.95
CA ASP A 10 20.33 -14.24 22.41
C ASP A 10 21.48 -13.32 22.88
N THR A 11 21.09 -12.21 23.50
CA THR A 11 22.05 -11.22 24.01
C THR A 11 22.94 -11.73 25.13
N ALA A 12 22.58 -12.84 25.77
CA ALA A 12 23.38 -13.46 26.84
C ALA A 12 24.47 -14.39 26.30
N THR A 13 24.22 -15.07 25.18
CA THR A 13 25.14 -16.08 24.63
C THR A 13 25.70 -15.73 23.25
N CYS A 14 25.24 -14.64 22.60
CA CYS A 14 25.55 -14.30 21.21
C CYS A 14 25.28 -15.44 20.21
N GLN A 15 24.33 -16.30 20.50
CA GLN A 15 23.92 -17.38 19.60
C GLN A 15 22.73 -16.95 18.76
N PHE A 16 22.75 -17.36 17.48
CA PHE A 16 21.67 -17.07 16.54
C PHE A 16 20.76 -18.30 16.43
N GLU A 17 19.49 -18.13 16.68
CA GLU A 17 18.49 -19.15 16.42
C GLU A 17 17.87 -19.03 15.05
N TYR A 18 17.57 -20.14 14.41
CA TYR A 18 17.05 -20.25 13.05
C TYR A 18 15.53 -20.26 12.96
N ILE A 19 14.92 -19.44 12.12
CA ILE A 19 13.48 -19.55 11.77
C ILE A 19 13.31 -19.97 10.32
N GLY A 20 12.40 -20.94 10.11
CA GLY A 20 12.04 -21.48 8.81
C GLY A 20 11.65 -20.41 7.78
N SER A 21 12.42 -20.31 6.68
CA SER A 21 12.08 -19.41 5.60
C SER A 21 10.85 -19.92 4.83
N ARG A 22 9.90 -19.04 4.61
CA ARG A 22 8.87 -19.26 3.61
C ARG A 22 9.35 -18.63 2.30
N ALA A 23 10.08 -19.42 1.51
CA ALA A 23 10.62 -18.98 0.24
C ALA A 23 9.52 -18.34 -0.66
N GLY A 24 9.80 -17.18 -1.24
CA GLY A 24 8.97 -16.54 -2.25
C GLY A 24 7.85 -15.64 -1.74
N GLN A 25 7.84 -15.25 -0.47
CA GLN A 25 6.88 -14.29 0.07
C GLN A 25 7.51 -12.90 0.25
N TYR A 26 6.72 -11.84 0.12
CA TYR A 26 7.15 -10.50 0.49
C TYR A 26 7.39 -10.42 2.00
N GLU A 27 8.52 -9.88 2.44
CA GLU A 27 8.84 -9.71 3.85
C GLU A 27 7.74 -8.98 4.62
N ALA A 28 7.17 -7.94 4.02
CA ALA A 28 6.06 -7.19 4.58
C ALA A 28 4.80 -8.02 4.85
N ALA A 29 4.63 -9.15 4.17
CA ALA A 29 3.50 -10.06 4.35
C ALA A 29 3.75 -11.15 5.39
N VAL A 30 5.00 -11.41 5.75
CA VAL A 30 5.39 -12.50 6.68
C VAL A 30 5.46 -12.03 8.12
N GLY A 31 5.73 -10.76 8.37
CA GLY A 31 5.76 -10.18 9.71
C GLY A 31 6.99 -10.56 10.54
N SER A 32 8.10 -10.96 9.91
CA SER A 32 9.39 -11.16 10.57
C SER A 32 10.27 -9.92 10.40
N ASP A 33 10.97 -9.52 11.46
CA ASP A 33 11.84 -8.34 11.46
C ASP A 33 13.25 -8.62 10.92
N PHE A 34 13.55 -9.85 10.54
CA PHE A 34 14.89 -10.29 10.13
C PHE A 34 14.93 -10.62 8.64
N GLN A 35 16.00 -10.16 8.00
CA GLN A 35 16.26 -10.44 6.59
C GLN A 35 16.65 -11.90 6.41
N VAL A 36 15.79 -12.66 5.78
CA VAL A 36 16.14 -13.95 5.23
C VAL A 36 16.28 -13.81 3.73
N VAL A 37 17.42 -14.22 3.18
CA VAL A 37 17.60 -14.28 1.73
C VAL A 37 16.74 -15.41 1.19
N ASN A 38 15.52 -15.08 0.80
CA ASN A 38 14.61 -16.01 0.17
C ASN A 38 14.91 -16.11 -1.31
N ARG A 39 15.01 -17.32 -1.83
CA ARG A 39 15.04 -17.54 -3.28
C ARG A 39 13.66 -17.18 -3.84
N PRO A 40 13.58 -16.33 -4.87
CA PRO A 40 12.30 -15.98 -5.46
C PRO A 40 11.60 -17.23 -5.98
N ASN A 41 10.32 -17.35 -5.68
CA ASN A 41 9.46 -18.37 -6.26
C ASN A 41 9.04 -17.93 -7.66
N LEU A 42 9.25 -18.77 -8.67
CA LEU A 42 8.90 -18.50 -10.06
C LEU A 42 7.40 -18.68 -10.35
N ARG A 43 6.55 -18.78 -9.33
CA ARG A 43 5.10 -18.81 -9.51
C ARG A 43 4.56 -17.46 -10.00
N ASP A 44 3.32 -17.47 -10.46
CA ASP A 44 2.59 -16.25 -10.78
C ASP A 44 2.46 -15.35 -9.55
N GLU A 45 2.48 -14.04 -9.76
CA GLU A 45 2.47 -13.05 -8.67
C GLU A 45 1.24 -13.19 -7.77
N GLU A 46 0.10 -13.56 -8.34
CA GLU A 46 -1.14 -13.77 -7.61
C GLU A 46 -1.07 -14.98 -6.65
N GLY A 47 -0.21 -15.96 -6.97
CA GLY A 47 0.09 -17.10 -6.09
C GLY A 47 1.07 -16.76 -4.97
N ILE A 48 1.96 -15.79 -5.21
CA ILE A 48 2.92 -15.28 -4.22
C ILE A 48 2.20 -14.36 -3.22
N LEU A 49 1.32 -13.49 -3.73
CA LEU A 49 0.57 -12.50 -2.95
C LEU A 49 -0.95 -12.76 -3.02
N PRO A 50 -1.45 -13.82 -2.39
CA PRO A 50 -2.88 -14.08 -2.30
C PRO A 50 -3.59 -12.99 -1.46
N GLN A 51 -4.90 -12.87 -1.56
CA GLN A 51 -5.72 -11.81 -0.94
C GLN A 51 -5.37 -11.53 0.51
N ARG A 52 -5.19 -12.57 1.35
CA ARG A 52 -4.84 -12.42 2.77
C ARG A 52 -3.50 -11.68 2.98
N HIS A 53 -2.52 -11.94 2.12
CA HIS A 53 -1.22 -11.28 2.20
C HIS A 53 -1.29 -9.86 1.65
N ARG A 54 -2.09 -9.65 0.59
CA ARG A 54 -2.41 -8.32 0.08
C ARG A 54 -2.99 -7.43 1.19
N ASP A 55 -4.02 -7.91 1.88
CA ASP A 55 -4.66 -7.19 2.98
C ASP A 55 -3.65 -6.78 4.06
N ARG A 56 -2.70 -7.64 4.39
CA ARG A 56 -1.64 -7.32 5.37
C ARG A 56 -0.71 -6.21 4.88
N VAL A 57 -0.29 -6.28 3.62
CA VAL A 57 0.59 -5.28 3.02
C VAL A 57 -0.13 -3.94 2.95
N GLU A 58 -1.36 -3.92 2.45
CA GLU A 58 -2.17 -2.71 2.36
C GLU A 58 -2.41 -2.08 3.74
N SER A 59 -2.80 -2.89 4.72
CA SER A 59 -3.01 -2.44 6.10
C SER A 59 -1.73 -1.86 6.71
N ALA A 60 -0.58 -2.50 6.49
CA ALA A 60 0.70 -2.03 7.01
C ALA A 60 1.16 -0.72 6.34
N ASN A 61 0.95 -0.58 5.03
CA ASN A 61 1.23 0.66 4.31
C ASN A 61 0.33 1.82 4.77
N LEU A 62 -0.96 1.56 4.97
CA LEU A 62 -1.92 2.54 5.49
C LEU A 62 -1.55 2.99 6.91
N ASP A 63 -1.14 2.04 7.76
CA ASP A 63 -0.67 2.36 9.11
C ASP A 63 0.57 3.27 9.07
N LEU A 64 1.56 2.93 8.26
CA LEU A 64 2.75 3.78 8.10
C LEU A 64 2.44 5.15 7.51
N GLN A 65 1.59 5.23 6.50
CA GLN A 65 1.18 6.52 5.92
C GLN A 65 0.54 7.43 6.97
N ARG A 66 -0.25 6.87 7.90
CA ARG A 66 -0.98 7.62 8.93
C ARG A 66 -0.10 7.96 10.14
N ASN A 67 0.73 7.04 10.56
CA ASN A 67 1.42 7.09 11.86
C ASN A 67 2.91 7.38 11.77
N SER A 68 3.54 7.27 10.59
CA SER A 68 4.94 7.64 10.36
C SER A 68 5.05 8.96 9.62
N ALA A 69 5.65 9.97 10.28
CA ALA A 69 5.85 11.28 9.68
C ALA A 69 6.65 11.22 8.37
N ILE A 70 7.67 10.36 8.32
CA ILE A 70 8.52 10.18 7.13
C ILE A 70 7.71 9.56 5.99
N ALA A 71 7.01 8.44 6.24
CA ALA A 71 6.22 7.77 5.21
C ALA A 71 5.08 8.67 4.71
N GLY A 72 4.34 9.32 5.61
CA GLY A 72 3.27 10.24 5.24
C GLY A 72 3.77 11.46 4.46
N TRP A 73 4.95 11.98 4.81
CA TRP A 73 5.58 13.07 4.06
C TRP A 73 6.01 12.61 2.66
N THR A 74 6.63 11.44 2.55
CA THR A 74 7.06 10.87 1.26
C THR A 74 5.89 10.69 0.31
N VAL A 75 4.77 10.11 0.77
CA VAL A 75 3.56 9.98 -0.05
C VAL A 75 3.02 11.34 -0.48
N ARG A 76 2.92 12.32 0.43
CA ARG A 76 2.47 13.67 0.07
C ARG A 76 3.37 14.32 -0.98
N LYS A 77 4.70 14.22 -0.82
CA LYS A 77 5.64 14.77 -1.80
C LYS A 77 5.54 14.06 -3.15
N HIS A 78 5.40 12.74 -3.17
CA HIS A 78 5.14 12.03 -4.41
C HIS A 78 3.90 12.58 -5.13
N LEU A 79 2.78 12.75 -4.42
CA LEU A 79 1.55 13.30 -4.98
C LEU A 79 1.71 14.74 -5.49
N ASP A 80 2.49 15.58 -4.80
CA ASP A 80 2.74 16.96 -5.22
C ASP A 80 3.46 17.05 -6.57
N PHE A 81 4.25 16.01 -6.94
CA PHE A 81 4.96 15.95 -8.21
C PHE A 81 4.23 15.20 -9.32
N VAL A 82 3.43 14.19 -8.97
CA VAL A 82 2.85 13.26 -9.95
C VAL A 82 1.37 13.55 -10.21
N ALA A 83 0.63 13.97 -9.18
CA ALA A 83 -0.81 14.19 -9.30
C ALA A 83 -1.16 15.62 -9.73
N THR A 84 -0.43 16.13 -10.73
CA THR A 84 -0.73 17.40 -11.37
C THR A 84 -1.18 17.14 -12.81
N HIS A 85 -2.16 17.89 -13.27
CA HIS A 85 -2.63 17.82 -14.64
C HIS A 85 -3.02 19.21 -15.12
N ASN A 86 -2.89 19.42 -16.41
CA ASN A 86 -3.44 20.54 -17.14
C ASN A 86 -4.12 19.99 -18.39
N PHE A 87 -5.22 20.58 -18.78
CA PHE A 87 -5.90 20.24 -20.02
C PHE A 87 -5.84 21.46 -20.94
N ASP A 88 -5.13 21.29 -22.06
CA ASP A 88 -5.03 22.30 -23.10
C ASP A 88 -5.51 21.68 -24.41
N CYS A 89 -6.45 22.32 -25.07
CA CYS A 89 -6.92 21.93 -26.39
C CYS A 89 -6.10 22.63 -27.47
N THR A 90 -5.70 21.91 -28.52
CA THR A 90 -4.88 22.44 -29.62
C THR A 90 -5.41 21.96 -30.96
N SER A 91 -6.67 22.29 -31.30
CA SER A 91 -7.29 21.93 -32.58
C SER A 91 -6.81 22.81 -33.74
N GLY A 92 -6.29 23.99 -33.43
CA GLY A 92 -5.94 25.03 -34.39
C GLY A 92 -7.06 26.05 -34.62
N ASP A 93 -8.23 25.85 -34.04
CA ASP A 93 -9.34 26.83 -33.98
C ASP A 93 -9.53 27.24 -32.52
N LYS A 94 -9.17 28.48 -32.23
CA LYS A 94 -9.22 29.01 -30.86
C LYS A 94 -10.62 28.99 -30.24
N THR A 95 -11.68 29.24 -31.06
CA THR A 95 -13.04 29.23 -30.56
C THR A 95 -13.47 27.83 -30.13
N LEU A 96 -13.11 26.82 -30.94
CA LEU A 96 -13.37 25.42 -30.62
C LEU A 96 -12.56 24.95 -29.41
N ASP A 97 -11.30 25.42 -29.30
CA ASP A 97 -10.44 25.10 -28.15
C ASP A 97 -11.03 25.65 -26.84
N ASP A 98 -11.43 26.93 -26.83
CA ASP A 98 -12.06 27.59 -25.69
C ASP A 98 -13.38 26.90 -25.28
N ASP A 99 -14.21 26.47 -26.26
CA ASP A 99 -15.46 25.74 -26.01
C ASP A 99 -15.20 24.36 -25.38
N ILE A 100 -14.22 23.61 -25.91
CA ILE A 100 -13.84 22.26 -25.37
C ILE A 100 -13.28 22.40 -23.96
N GLU A 101 -12.37 23.35 -23.72
CA GLU A 101 -11.81 23.62 -22.42
C GLU A 101 -12.88 24.00 -21.40
N GLY A 102 -13.87 24.81 -21.81
CA GLY A 102 -15.02 25.16 -21.00
C GLY A 102 -15.86 23.94 -20.57
N VAL A 103 -16.17 23.04 -21.52
CA VAL A 103 -16.90 21.80 -21.24
C VAL A 103 -16.12 20.88 -20.29
N VAL A 104 -14.80 20.73 -20.51
CA VAL A 104 -13.95 19.92 -19.64
C VAL A 104 -13.83 20.53 -18.24
N ALA A 105 -13.73 21.84 -18.13
CA ALA A 105 -13.71 22.54 -16.84
C ALA A 105 -15.01 22.30 -16.06
N GLU A 106 -16.19 22.46 -16.70
CA GLU A 106 -17.48 22.19 -16.07
C GLU A 106 -17.61 20.71 -15.63
N TRP A 107 -17.25 19.76 -16.50
CA TRP A 107 -17.26 18.34 -16.18
C TRP A 107 -16.30 17.96 -15.04
N SER A 108 -15.20 18.69 -14.90
CA SER A 108 -14.18 18.44 -13.86
C SER A 108 -14.63 18.84 -12.46
N GLU A 109 -15.73 19.54 -12.31
CA GLU A 109 -16.23 20.01 -11.02
C GLU A 109 -16.79 18.85 -10.16
N PRO A 110 -16.76 18.96 -8.81
CA PRO A 110 -17.22 17.89 -7.90
C PRO A 110 -18.64 17.42 -8.15
N GLY A 111 -19.53 18.32 -8.58
CA GLY A 111 -20.92 18.00 -8.85
C GLY A 111 -21.16 17.14 -10.08
N GLU A 112 -20.28 17.20 -11.07
CA GLU A 112 -20.43 16.55 -12.37
C GLU A 112 -19.51 15.35 -12.55
N PHE A 113 -18.31 15.37 -11.95
CA PHE A 113 -17.31 14.33 -12.15
C PHE A 113 -17.58 13.05 -11.33
N ASP A 114 -17.72 13.18 -10.00
CA ASP A 114 -17.89 12.04 -9.09
C ASP A 114 -19.36 11.74 -8.82
N ILE A 115 -19.75 10.47 -8.91
CA ILE A 115 -21.11 10.01 -8.59
C ILE A 115 -21.56 10.38 -7.17
N ARG A 116 -20.63 10.59 -6.25
CA ARG A 116 -20.91 10.98 -4.86
C ARG A 116 -21.00 12.49 -4.66
N ASN A 117 -20.78 13.27 -5.73
CA ASN A 117 -20.76 14.74 -5.72
C ASN A 117 -19.78 15.33 -4.67
N ARG A 118 -18.64 14.66 -4.45
CA ARG A 118 -17.69 15.08 -3.41
C ARG A 118 -16.38 15.61 -3.96
N PHE A 119 -15.89 15.03 -5.04
CA PHE A 119 -14.57 15.27 -5.56
C PHE A 119 -14.62 15.62 -7.04
N GLY A 120 -13.89 16.64 -7.43
CA GLY A 120 -13.66 16.95 -8.83
C GLY A 120 -12.53 16.10 -9.43
N LEU A 121 -12.27 16.30 -10.72
CA LEU A 121 -11.22 15.57 -11.44
C LEU A 121 -9.85 15.69 -10.74
N HIS A 122 -9.47 16.89 -10.31
CA HIS A 122 -8.20 17.14 -9.63
C HIS A 122 -8.05 16.31 -8.34
N ASP A 123 -9.08 16.33 -7.51
CA ASP A 123 -9.09 15.56 -6.26
C ASP A 123 -9.05 14.06 -6.53
N HIS A 124 -9.80 13.60 -7.56
CA HIS A 124 -9.78 12.20 -7.98
C HIS A 124 -8.39 11.74 -8.39
N ILE A 125 -7.72 12.47 -9.29
CA ILE A 125 -6.36 12.14 -9.72
C ILE A 125 -5.43 12.01 -8.51
N ARG A 126 -5.51 12.95 -7.57
CA ARG A 126 -4.69 12.96 -6.36
C ARG A 126 -5.00 11.80 -5.42
N LEU A 127 -6.28 11.51 -5.19
CA LEU A 127 -6.72 10.41 -4.30
C LEU A 127 -6.46 9.05 -4.92
N ASP A 128 -6.67 8.90 -6.22
CA ASP A 128 -6.44 7.65 -6.95
C ASP A 128 -4.94 7.33 -7.03
N GLU A 129 -4.08 8.35 -7.24
CA GLU A 129 -2.62 8.16 -7.17
C GLU A 129 -2.16 7.82 -5.74
N ALA A 130 -2.75 8.43 -4.71
CA ALA A 130 -2.48 8.07 -3.34
C ALA A 130 -2.89 6.61 -3.06
N GLY A 131 -4.05 6.18 -3.57
CA GLY A 131 -4.52 4.80 -3.49
C GLY A 131 -3.56 3.84 -4.19
N ARG A 132 -3.16 4.15 -5.41
CA ARG A 132 -2.18 3.37 -6.19
C ARG A 132 -0.84 3.24 -5.47
N THR A 133 -0.31 4.35 -4.94
CA THR A 133 0.98 4.37 -4.22
C THR A 133 0.95 3.52 -2.96
N VAL A 134 -0.11 3.62 -2.16
CA VAL A 134 -0.19 2.97 -0.84
C VAL A 134 -0.72 1.54 -0.93
N ARG A 135 -1.70 1.28 -1.79
CA ARG A 135 -2.38 -0.03 -1.93
C ARG A 135 -1.89 -0.86 -3.10
N GLY A 136 -1.31 -0.20 -4.13
CA GLY A 136 -0.75 -0.85 -5.30
C GLY A 136 -1.57 -0.65 -6.56
N ASP A 137 -2.89 -0.64 -6.47
CA ASP A 137 -3.78 -0.36 -7.59
C ASP A 137 -5.07 0.34 -7.17
N MET A 138 -5.79 0.87 -8.16
CA MET A 138 -7.10 1.48 -8.05
C MET A 138 -7.95 1.12 -9.26
N LEU A 139 -9.25 1.05 -9.07
CA LEU A 139 -10.23 0.98 -10.16
C LEU A 139 -11.08 2.23 -10.17
N VAL A 140 -11.35 2.73 -11.36
CA VAL A 140 -12.31 3.81 -11.60
C VAL A 140 -13.37 3.28 -12.54
N GLN A 141 -14.59 3.12 -12.03
CA GLN A 141 -15.73 2.68 -12.83
C GLN A 141 -16.30 3.85 -13.61
N LYS A 142 -16.55 3.62 -14.90
CA LYS A 142 -17.27 4.54 -15.78
C LYS A 142 -18.77 4.44 -15.47
N ILE A 143 -19.38 5.55 -15.20
CA ILE A 143 -20.83 5.63 -14.95
C ILE A 143 -21.49 6.39 -16.12
N ALA A 144 -22.80 6.24 -16.25
CA ALA A 144 -23.56 7.01 -17.24
C ALA A 144 -23.31 8.54 -17.09
N ASN A 145 -23.44 9.25 -18.19
CA ASN A 145 -23.25 10.70 -18.28
C ASN A 145 -21.81 11.19 -17.99
N GLY A 146 -20.81 10.33 -18.24
CA GLY A 146 -19.39 10.69 -18.06
C GLY A 146 -18.91 10.74 -16.62
N ARG A 147 -19.77 10.45 -15.63
CA ARG A 147 -19.39 10.38 -14.23
C ARG A 147 -18.55 9.16 -13.94
N VAL A 148 -17.79 9.22 -12.83
CA VAL A 148 -16.93 8.12 -12.40
C VAL A 148 -17.21 7.72 -10.95
N GLN A 149 -16.79 6.51 -10.60
CA GLN A 149 -16.77 6.01 -9.24
C GLN A 149 -15.44 5.33 -8.94
N ALA A 150 -14.67 5.88 -8.01
CA ALA A 150 -13.47 5.22 -7.53
C ALA A 150 -13.81 4.01 -6.66
N ILE A 151 -13.08 2.92 -6.88
CA ILE A 151 -13.18 1.66 -6.16
C ILE A 151 -11.79 1.32 -5.63
N GLU A 152 -11.64 1.34 -4.32
CA GLU A 152 -10.37 1.08 -3.67
C GLU A 152 -9.96 -0.41 -3.78
N ALA A 153 -8.67 -0.67 -3.86
CA ALA A 153 -8.06 -1.97 -4.13
C ALA A 153 -8.56 -3.10 -3.21
N ASP A 154 -8.74 -2.84 -1.93
CA ASP A 154 -9.21 -3.82 -0.93
C ASP A 154 -10.64 -4.31 -1.16
N ARG A 155 -11.45 -3.58 -1.95
CA ARG A 155 -12.80 -3.99 -2.33
C ARG A 155 -12.84 -5.01 -3.47
N ILE A 156 -11.70 -5.24 -4.12
CA ILE A 156 -11.60 -6.17 -5.24
C ILE A 156 -11.13 -7.51 -4.70
N ARG A 157 -12.08 -8.44 -4.54
CA ARG A 157 -11.90 -9.75 -3.91
C ARG A 157 -12.57 -10.85 -4.72
N ASN A 158 -12.14 -12.10 -4.52
CA ASN A 158 -12.80 -13.21 -5.18
C ASN A 158 -14.27 -13.31 -4.76
N PRO A 159 -15.19 -13.49 -5.70
CA PRO A 159 -16.61 -13.66 -5.39
C PRO A 159 -16.85 -14.94 -4.58
N PRO A 160 -17.96 -15.06 -3.84
CA PRO A 160 -18.41 -16.30 -3.20
C PRO A 160 -18.48 -17.46 -4.19
N LYS A 161 -18.42 -18.69 -3.70
CA LYS A 161 -18.41 -19.90 -4.58
C LYS A 161 -19.61 -19.96 -5.51
N GLU A 162 -20.78 -19.56 -5.03
CA GLU A 162 -22.04 -19.54 -5.81
C GLU A 162 -21.94 -18.61 -7.03
N ASN A 163 -21.17 -17.54 -6.92
CA ASN A 163 -21.02 -16.53 -7.97
C ASN A 163 -19.84 -16.79 -8.91
N ARG A 164 -19.04 -17.85 -8.69
CA ARG A 164 -17.83 -18.13 -9.49
C ARG A 164 -18.09 -18.75 -10.85
N ARG A 165 -19.27 -19.31 -11.09
CA ARG A 165 -19.64 -19.94 -12.38
C ARG A 165 -18.59 -20.94 -12.91
N ASN A 166 -17.94 -21.72 -12.03
CA ASN A 166 -16.87 -22.68 -12.35
C ASN A 166 -15.64 -22.07 -13.06
N VAL A 167 -15.39 -20.77 -12.90
CA VAL A 167 -14.20 -20.09 -13.45
C VAL A 167 -13.22 -19.72 -12.37
N SER A 168 -11.93 -19.66 -12.74
CA SER A 168 -10.84 -19.40 -11.82
C SER A 168 -10.64 -17.91 -11.56
N TRP A 169 -11.19 -17.42 -10.46
CA TRP A 169 -10.94 -16.08 -9.95
C TRP A 169 -9.65 -16.03 -9.15
N LYS A 170 -8.81 -15.00 -9.40
CA LYS A 170 -7.61 -14.73 -8.61
C LYS A 170 -7.60 -13.27 -8.17
N ASN A 171 -7.51 -13.02 -6.87
CA ASN A 171 -7.48 -11.68 -6.27
C ASN A 171 -8.55 -10.72 -6.83
N GLY A 172 -9.79 -11.25 -7.02
CA GLY A 172 -10.92 -10.46 -7.51
C GLY A 172 -10.96 -10.22 -9.01
N THR A 173 -10.05 -10.84 -9.79
CA THR A 173 -9.98 -10.70 -11.25
C THR A 173 -10.24 -12.01 -11.94
N LEU A 174 -10.89 -11.95 -13.11
CA LEU A 174 -11.08 -13.06 -14.02
C LEU A 174 -10.36 -12.76 -15.33
N GLN A 175 -9.56 -13.71 -15.82
CA GLN A 175 -8.88 -13.62 -17.10
C GLN A 175 -9.46 -14.63 -18.10
N ASN A 176 -9.32 -14.31 -19.39
CA ASN A 176 -9.49 -15.28 -20.48
C ASN A 176 -8.19 -16.06 -20.74
N ASP A 177 -8.23 -16.99 -21.69
CA ASP A 177 -7.08 -17.86 -22.06
C ASP A 177 -5.89 -17.06 -22.61
N ALA A 178 -6.11 -15.86 -23.16
CA ALA A 178 -5.07 -14.97 -23.64
C ALA A 178 -4.44 -14.11 -22.51
N GLY A 179 -4.84 -14.30 -21.26
CA GLY A 179 -4.34 -13.52 -20.12
C GLY A 179 -4.97 -12.14 -19.94
N ARG A 180 -5.95 -11.76 -20.78
CA ARG A 180 -6.65 -10.48 -20.65
C ARG A 180 -7.67 -10.54 -19.52
N ILE A 181 -7.66 -9.56 -18.61
CA ILE A 181 -8.68 -9.41 -17.58
C ILE A 181 -10.02 -9.07 -18.27
N THR A 182 -11.05 -9.82 -17.93
CA THR A 182 -12.39 -9.67 -18.48
C THR A 182 -13.38 -9.13 -17.46
N HIS A 183 -13.22 -9.48 -16.18
CA HIS A 183 -14.14 -9.06 -15.12
C HIS A 183 -13.41 -8.80 -13.81
N TYR A 184 -14.03 -7.95 -13.00
CA TYR A 184 -13.64 -7.64 -11.62
C TYR A 184 -14.80 -7.92 -10.68
N ALA A 185 -14.53 -8.57 -9.55
CA ALA A 185 -15.53 -8.78 -8.51
C ALA A 185 -15.34 -7.73 -7.40
N VAL A 186 -16.39 -6.96 -7.16
CA VAL A 186 -16.39 -5.84 -6.22
C VAL A 186 -17.18 -6.20 -4.98
N HIS A 187 -16.66 -5.79 -3.83
CA HIS A 187 -17.26 -5.99 -2.52
C HIS A 187 -17.54 -4.65 -1.83
N LYS A 188 -18.53 -4.65 -0.98
CA LYS A 188 -18.86 -3.55 -0.08
C LYS A 188 -18.23 -3.82 1.29
N ARG A 189 -17.70 -2.76 1.93
CA ARG A 189 -17.22 -2.86 3.32
C ARG A 189 -18.41 -2.76 4.28
N ASN A 190 -18.46 -3.64 5.27
CA ASN A 190 -19.38 -3.61 6.40
C ASN A 190 -18.58 -3.67 7.69
N GLU A 191 -19.25 -3.55 8.82
CA GLU A 191 -18.66 -3.67 10.17
C GLU A 191 -17.96 -5.03 10.38
N ASN A 192 -18.48 -6.09 9.76
CA ASN A 192 -17.95 -7.46 9.91
C ASN A 192 -16.98 -7.89 8.78
N GLY A 193 -16.61 -6.99 7.88
CA GLY A 193 -15.68 -7.30 6.79
C GLY A 193 -16.16 -6.86 5.41
N TYR A 194 -16.18 -7.81 4.45
CA TYR A 194 -16.52 -7.54 3.06
C TYR A 194 -17.66 -8.42 2.59
N GLU A 195 -18.66 -7.80 2.00
CA GLU A 195 -19.81 -8.46 1.38
C GLU A 195 -19.73 -8.31 -0.14
N PHE A 196 -20.04 -9.39 -0.88
CA PHE A 196 -20.05 -9.34 -2.32
C PHE A 196 -21.14 -8.38 -2.82
N GLU A 197 -20.78 -7.49 -3.73
CA GLU A 197 -21.68 -6.47 -4.27
C GLU A 197 -22.07 -6.77 -5.71
N ARG A 198 -21.07 -6.83 -6.61
CA ARG A 198 -21.30 -6.99 -8.04
C ARG A 198 -20.06 -7.45 -8.79
N ILE A 199 -20.27 -7.89 -10.04
CA ILE A 199 -19.20 -8.12 -11.02
C ILE A 199 -19.27 -7.01 -12.06
N LEU A 200 -18.12 -6.40 -12.36
CA LEU A 200 -17.94 -5.40 -13.39
C LEU A 200 -17.17 -6.00 -14.56
N LYS A 201 -17.52 -5.61 -15.78
CA LYS A 201 -16.73 -5.94 -16.96
C LYS A 201 -15.51 -5.03 -17.05
N ALA A 202 -14.41 -5.53 -17.61
CA ALA A 202 -13.18 -4.75 -17.76
C ALA A 202 -13.36 -3.49 -18.62
N GLU A 203 -14.29 -3.49 -19.57
CA GLU A 203 -14.61 -2.33 -20.41
C GLU A 203 -15.31 -1.18 -19.67
N GLU A 204 -15.94 -1.51 -18.53
CA GLU A 204 -16.64 -0.55 -17.67
C GLU A 204 -15.71 0.15 -16.68
N VAL A 205 -14.45 -0.25 -16.61
CA VAL A 205 -13.51 0.28 -15.61
C VAL A 205 -12.17 0.69 -16.22
N TYR A 206 -11.55 1.66 -15.61
CA TYR A 206 -10.12 1.90 -15.73
C TYR A 206 -9.42 1.26 -14.53
N HIS A 207 -8.50 0.32 -14.81
CA HIS A 207 -7.67 -0.31 -13.78
C HIS A 207 -6.24 0.15 -13.98
N PHE A 208 -5.69 0.81 -12.98
CA PHE A 208 -4.30 1.27 -13.01
C PHE A 208 -3.60 0.92 -11.71
N GLY A 209 -2.32 0.56 -11.83
CA GLY A 209 -1.53 0.07 -10.71
C GLY A 209 -0.04 0.07 -11.03
N TYR A 210 0.75 -0.35 -10.06
CA TYR A 210 2.17 -0.61 -10.27
C TYR A 210 2.40 -2.08 -10.57
N TYR A 211 2.96 -2.35 -11.74
CA TYR A 211 3.21 -3.70 -12.23
C TYR A 211 4.71 -3.93 -12.39
N MET A 212 5.21 -5.05 -11.88
CA MET A 212 6.59 -5.48 -11.99
C MET A 212 6.77 -6.64 -12.97
N ARG A 213 5.67 -7.32 -13.34
CA ARG A 213 5.66 -8.47 -14.24
C ARG A 213 4.50 -8.38 -15.22
N HIS A 214 4.69 -8.90 -16.43
CA HIS A 214 3.65 -8.88 -17.48
C HIS A 214 2.44 -9.75 -17.16
N ASP A 215 2.61 -10.83 -16.41
CA ASP A 215 1.54 -11.75 -15.99
C ASP A 215 0.79 -11.30 -14.73
N GLN A 216 1.22 -10.22 -14.11
CA GLN A 216 0.63 -9.67 -12.90
C GLN A 216 -0.75 -9.06 -13.18
N ARG A 217 -1.75 -9.49 -12.42
CA ARG A 217 -3.15 -9.04 -12.57
C ARG A 217 -3.49 -7.82 -11.74
N ARG A 218 -2.94 -7.75 -10.53
CA ARG A 218 -3.19 -6.70 -9.56
C ARG A 218 -1.90 -5.94 -9.27
N GLY A 219 -2.01 -4.62 -9.16
CA GLY A 219 -0.89 -3.77 -8.79
C GLY A 219 -0.35 -4.09 -7.39
N ILE A 220 0.91 -3.77 -7.13
CA ILE A 220 1.56 -3.91 -5.83
C ILE A 220 2.17 -2.56 -5.46
N SER A 221 1.90 -2.11 -4.23
CA SER A 221 2.42 -0.83 -3.73
C SER A 221 3.94 -0.76 -3.84
N GLN A 222 4.44 0.35 -4.33
CA GLN A 222 5.89 0.63 -4.37
C GLN A 222 6.51 0.76 -2.97
N MET A 223 5.69 1.03 -1.95
CA MET A 223 6.14 1.10 -0.55
C MET A 223 6.52 -0.25 0.04
N VAL A 224 6.14 -1.37 -0.60
CA VAL A 224 6.35 -2.72 -0.06
C VAL A 224 7.82 -3.01 0.25
N SER A 225 8.72 -2.65 -0.65
CA SER A 225 10.17 -2.87 -0.47
C SER A 225 10.76 -2.02 0.66
N ALA A 226 10.17 -0.87 0.94
CA ALA A 226 10.61 0.05 1.99
C ALA A 226 9.88 -0.14 3.33
N LEU A 227 8.81 -0.95 3.37
CA LEU A 227 7.88 -1.06 4.49
C LEU A 227 8.59 -1.39 5.81
N ASN A 228 9.43 -2.42 5.82
CA ASN A 228 10.14 -2.86 7.02
C ASN A 228 11.16 -1.80 7.49
N HIS A 229 11.88 -1.20 6.56
CA HIS A 229 12.86 -0.13 6.88
C HIS A 229 12.18 1.12 7.43
N LEU A 230 11.06 1.54 6.85
CA LEU A 230 10.27 2.67 7.35
C LEU A 230 9.70 2.39 8.75
N ARG A 231 9.25 1.16 9.00
CA ARG A 231 8.77 0.73 10.32
C ARG A 231 9.89 0.71 11.35
N GLN A 232 11.06 0.17 11.00
CA GLN A 232 12.23 0.18 11.87
C GLN A 232 12.69 1.60 12.19
N ALA A 233 12.78 2.48 11.19
CA ALA A 233 13.11 3.89 11.38
C ALA A 233 12.11 4.58 12.32
N HIS A 234 10.80 4.36 12.12
CA HIS A 234 9.78 4.90 13.01
C HIS A 234 9.91 4.41 14.45
N ASN A 235 10.16 3.11 14.66
CA ASN A 235 10.37 2.53 15.98
C ASN A 235 11.65 3.05 16.63
N SER A 236 12.74 3.19 15.86
CA SER A 236 14.01 3.74 16.36
C SER A 236 13.86 5.16 16.90
N ILE A 237 13.09 6.00 16.21
CA ILE A 237 12.76 7.36 16.68
C ILE A 237 11.97 7.29 18.01
N LYS A 238 10.95 6.44 18.09
CA LYS A 238 10.17 6.25 19.34
C LYS A 238 11.05 5.79 20.51
N TYR A 239 11.95 4.83 20.27
CA TYR A 239 12.85 4.35 21.32
C TYR A 239 13.88 5.42 21.75
N ALA A 240 14.40 6.21 20.81
CA ALA A 240 15.27 7.31 21.12
C ALA A 240 14.58 8.36 22.00
N GLN A 241 13.33 8.72 21.67
CA GLN A 241 12.52 9.62 22.48
C GLN A 241 12.23 9.05 23.87
N ALA A 242 11.85 7.76 23.96
CA ALA A 242 11.62 7.10 25.25
C ALA A 242 12.90 7.09 26.10
N LYS A 243 14.06 6.77 25.51
CA LYS A 243 15.37 6.83 26.20
C LYS A 243 15.67 8.24 26.71
N GLN A 244 15.37 9.27 25.92
CA GLN A 244 15.58 10.65 26.33
C GLN A 244 14.70 11.02 27.54
N VAL A 245 13.42 10.64 27.53
CA VAL A 245 12.51 10.86 28.67
C VAL A 245 13.01 10.16 29.93
N ILE A 246 13.40 8.88 29.81
CA ILE A 246 13.92 8.09 30.92
C ILE A 246 15.20 8.74 31.47
N SER A 247 16.15 9.18 30.63
CA SER A 247 17.37 9.81 31.07
C SER A 247 17.16 11.17 31.74
N GLN A 248 16.05 11.85 31.46
CA GLN A 248 15.68 13.09 32.18
C GLN A 248 15.11 12.81 33.57
N ILE A 249 14.44 11.66 33.77
CA ILE A 249 13.81 11.26 35.03
C ILE A 249 14.88 10.71 35.99
N PHE A 250 15.84 9.92 35.50
CA PHE A 250 16.87 9.28 36.29
C PHE A 250 18.21 10.05 36.21
N GLY A 251 18.34 11.12 36.98
CA GLY A 251 19.61 11.76 37.23
C GLY A 251 20.41 11.00 38.34
N LEU A 252 21.35 10.14 37.97
CA LEU A 252 22.23 9.50 38.95
C LEU A 252 23.28 10.47 39.39
N LYS A 253 23.19 11.01 40.63
CA LYS A 253 24.25 11.82 41.27
C LYS A 253 25.21 10.89 41.99
N VAL A 254 26.33 10.52 41.35
CA VAL A 254 27.40 9.80 42.03
C VAL A 254 28.29 10.81 42.79
N LYS A 255 28.16 10.86 44.12
CA LYS A 255 29.04 11.59 44.99
C LYS A 255 30.23 10.70 45.35
N ARG A 256 31.38 10.98 44.77
CA ARG A 256 32.64 10.31 45.12
C ARG A 256 33.21 10.97 46.39
N GLU A 257 33.10 10.30 47.52
CA GLU A 257 33.80 10.71 48.72
C GLU A 257 35.26 10.30 48.59
N LYS A 258 36.16 11.25 48.75
CA LYS A 258 37.61 10.92 48.82
C LYS A 258 37.83 10.08 50.07
N PRO A 259 38.49 8.93 49.96
CA PRO A 259 38.88 8.19 51.15
C PRO A 259 39.78 9.06 52.02
N ASN A 260 39.37 9.22 53.26
CA ASN A 260 40.14 9.93 54.24
C ASN A 260 41.27 8.99 54.65
N PHE A 261 42.44 9.12 54.03
CA PHE A 261 43.65 8.45 54.50
C PHE A 261 44.09 9.17 55.79
N GLY A 262 43.73 8.58 56.93
CA GLY A 262 44.21 9.03 58.22
C GLY A 262 45.72 9.11 58.17
N LYS A 263 46.24 10.20 58.71
CA LYS A 263 47.68 10.35 58.93
C LYS A 263 48.15 9.17 59.78
N ILE A 264 49.09 8.40 59.24
CA ILE A 264 49.86 7.44 60.01
C ILE A 264 50.93 8.26 60.75
N ASP A 265 50.76 8.32 62.02
CA ASP A 265 51.77 8.85 62.91
C ASP A 265 52.96 7.86 63.04
#